data_70906edfd89e7b6c06c0dd31b8ee537e
#
_entry.id   70906edfd89e7b6c06c0dd31b8ee537e
#
_cell.length_a   1.000
_cell.length_b   1.000
_cell.length_c   1.000
_cell.angle_alpha   90.00
_cell.angle_beta   90.00
_cell.angle_gamma   90.00
#
_symmetry.space_group_name_H-M   'P 1'
#
loop_
_entity.id
_entity.type
_entity.pdbx_description
1 polymer ?
#
loop_
_entity_poly.entity_id
_entity_poly.type
_entity_poly.pdbx_seq_one_letter_code
_entity_poly.pdbx_strand_id
1 'polypeptide(L)'
;MKRVGLVLALALGVAGSAGAEPNELGQAVQAHIREVHARNPELRDDAFAKMGGSSAASKAFLYCFSTAHVDLGEHPDLASTIEYFDTGKRNSFNRESKAAGVSWNLRYVLGGRPANFRRELNATQARWALVLFGGNDAQNENERIYLRRLVYLIEQLEEMGVVPVLGSALPRRSTYRDRWIRRFNEITEAVAKHWSLAYIDYHAALSALQRKGLARDGVHPNVLGHGGVRAACQLTEKGLRYGNNVRNLLTLEMLHALRDTVTDTYAGTGTGAGTDTDTDTDTGTDTGTGTDTGTDTDTGTGTDTGTDTDAGTDPDTDTDPDPDTDPDTGTGTDPDTDPFPLSTLISKPDLPLVDTLPKNCGLPKPGARYYRTRLDLQDRARIRASAFDLDGYKPRVFWVRIDDDGERCVRRRNQTLEVDARPGMWDLIVEVPERAAHEGQMLILITRNPR
;
A
#
# COMPACT_ATOMS: atom_id res chain seq x y z
N MET A 1 -12.36 -23.93 33.58
CA MET A 1 -12.69 -23.65 32.18
C MET A 1 -11.63 -22.69 31.67
N LYS A 2 -10.66 -23.20 30.91
CA LYS A 2 -9.56 -22.39 30.33
C LYS A 2 -10.08 -21.73 29.06
N ARG A 3 -10.15 -20.40 29.03
CA ARG A 3 -10.41 -19.64 27.83
C ARG A 3 -9.15 -19.67 26.97
N VAL A 4 -9.22 -20.34 25.83
CA VAL A 4 -8.21 -20.30 24.78
C VAL A 4 -8.34 -18.93 24.14
N GLY A 5 -7.32 -18.09 24.32
CA GLY A 5 -7.20 -16.81 23.62
C GLY A 5 -6.92 -17.10 22.13
N LEU A 6 -7.80 -16.64 21.27
CA LEU A 6 -7.59 -16.65 19.82
C LEU A 6 -6.56 -15.55 19.52
N VAL A 7 -5.33 -15.93 19.26
CA VAL A 7 -4.29 -15.03 18.73
C VAL A 7 -4.66 -14.79 17.26
N LEU A 8 -5.13 -13.58 16.96
CA LEU A 8 -5.39 -13.13 15.59
C LEU A 8 -4.03 -12.83 14.94
N ALA A 9 -3.46 -13.80 14.23
CA ALA A 9 -2.34 -13.53 13.35
C ALA A 9 -2.86 -12.64 12.20
N LEU A 10 -2.51 -11.35 12.23
CA LEU A 10 -2.70 -10.45 11.08
C LEU A 10 -1.72 -10.90 9.98
N ALA A 11 -2.21 -11.69 9.04
CA ALA A 11 -1.43 -12.01 7.86
C ALA A 11 -1.31 -10.75 7.00
N LEU A 12 -0.08 -10.28 6.79
CA LEU A 12 0.25 -9.40 5.68
C LEU A 12 -0.18 -10.10 4.40
N GLY A 13 -1.12 -9.52 3.65
CA GLY A 13 -1.55 -10.02 2.36
C GLY A 13 -0.45 -9.90 1.30
N VAL A 14 0.63 -10.67 1.49
CA VAL A 14 1.65 -10.89 0.48
C VAL A 14 1.18 -12.10 -0.32
N ALA A 15 0.82 -11.92 -1.58
CA ALA A 15 0.60 -13.02 -2.51
C ALA A 15 1.95 -13.73 -2.75
N GLY A 16 2.35 -14.57 -1.78
CA GLY A 16 3.51 -15.43 -1.83
C GLY A 16 3.06 -16.90 -1.77
N SER A 17 3.70 -17.75 -2.52
CA SER A 17 3.57 -19.20 -2.52
C SER A 17 3.58 -19.78 -1.10
N ALA A 18 2.79 -20.81 -0.85
CA ALA A 18 2.70 -21.52 0.41
C ALA A 18 4.09 -21.86 0.97
N GLY A 19 4.46 -21.24 2.10
CA GLY A 19 5.72 -21.48 2.80
C GLY A 19 6.53 -20.25 3.21
N ALA A 20 6.13 -19.03 2.87
CA ALA A 20 6.84 -17.82 3.30
C ALA A 20 6.45 -17.46 4.75
N GLU A 21 7.44 -17.08 5.55
CA GLU A 21 7.21 -16.47 6.87
C GLU A 21 6.34 -15.20 6.74
N PRO A 22 5.48 -14.87 7.71
CA PRO A 22 4.47 -13.80 7.60
C PRO A 22 5.01 -12.42 7.23
N ASN A 23 6.32 -12.19 7.32
CA ASN A 23 6.98 -10.90 7.13
C ASN A 23 7.90 -10.84 5.90
N GLU A 24 7.98 -11.90 5.09
CA GLU A 24 8.85 -11.88 3.90
C GLU A 24 8.12 -11.36 2.66
N LEU A 25 8.79 -10.42 1.98
CA LEU A 25 8.35 -9.98 0.65
C LEU A 25 8.58 -11.08 -0.38
N GLY A 26 7.59 -11.32 -1.25
CA GLY A 26 7.73 -12.30 -2.32
C GLY A 26 8.94 -12.03 -3.22
N GLN A 27 9.57 -13.07 -3.75
CA GLN A 27 10.81 -13.00 -4.52
C GLN A 27 10.76 -11.99 -5.68
N ALA A 28 9.63 -11.90 -6.39
CA ALA A 28 9.45 -10.93 -7.47
C ALA A 28 9.51 -9.48 -6.98
N VAL A 29 8.93 -9.21 -5.79
CA VAL A 29 8.96 -7.89 -5.15
C VAL A 29 10.38 -7.55 -4.71
N GLN A 30 11.08 -8.49 -4.07
CA GLN A 30 12.48 -8.30 -3.65
C GLN A 30 13.40 -8.05 -4.86
N ALA A 31 13.23 -8.80 -5.96
CA ALA A 31 14.01 -8.60 -7.17
C ALA A 31 13.78 -7.21 -7.77
N HIS A 32 12.52 -6.77 -7.82
CA HIS A 32 12.16 -5.44 -8.31
C HIS A 32 12.73 -4.33 -7.41
N ILE A 33 12.67 -4.48 -6.09
CA ILE A 33 13.28 -3.54 -5.13
C ILE A 33 14.77 -3.39 -5.43
N ARG A 34 15.51 -4.51 -5.60
CA ARG A 34 16.94 -4.47 -5.91
C ARG A 34 17.25 -3.79 -7.25
N GLU A 35 16.41 -4.04 -8.26
CA GLU A 35 16.54 -3.38 -9.57
C GLU A 35 16.38 -1.85 -9.45
N VAL A 36 15.31 -1.38 -8.78
CA VAL A 36 15.08 0.06 -8.57
C VAL A 36 16.17 0.67 -7.70
N HIS A 37 16.60 -0.03 -6.64
CA HIS A 37 17.68 0.39 -5.74
C HIS A 37 18.98 0.63 -6.52
N ALA A 38 19.34 -0.24 -7.45
CA ALA A 38 20.56 -0.13 -8.25
C ALA A 38 20.57 1.09 -9.20
N ARG A 39 19.43 1.68 -9.51
CA ARG A 39 19.34 2.87 -10.41
C ARG A 39 19.94 4.12 -9.81
N ASN A 40 19.98 4.25 -8.48
CA ASN A 40 20.55 5.42 -7.81
C ASN A 40 21.12 5.06 -6.42
N PRO A 41 22.37 4.62 -6.32
CA PRO A 41 23.00 4.20 -5.06
C PRO A 41 23.20 5.34 -4.04
N GLU A 42 23.09 6.61 -4.47
CA GLU A 42 23.30 7.77 -3.60
C GLU A 42 22.12 8.07 -2.67
N LEU A 43 20.95 7.43 -2.89
CA LEU A 43 19.81 7.63 -2.01
C LEU A 43 20.02 6.96 -0.65
N ARG A 44 19.40 7.56 0.36
CA ARG A 44 19.49 7.10 1.74
C ARG A 44 18.55 5.92 1.99
N ASP A 45 19.11 4.76 2.25
CA ASP A 45 18.36 3.54 2.59
C ASP A 45 17.69 3.62 3.98
N ASP A 46 18.24 4.48 4.88
CA ASP A 46 17.72 4.79 6.21
C ASP A 46 16.65 5.91 6.23
N ALA A 47 16.10 6.24 5.07
CA ALA A 47 15.09 7.30 4.95
C ALA A 47 13.92 6.92 4.06
N PHE A 48 12.70 7.29 4.50
CA PHE A 48 11.48 7.16 3.71
C PHE A 48 10.70 8.47 3.61
N ALA A 49 10.00 8.66 2.50
CA ALA A 49 9.10 9.77 2.26
C ALA A 49 7.64 9.34 2.48
N LYS A 50 6.84 10.18 3.16
CA LYS A 50 5.39 9.99 3.33
C LYS A 50 4.65 10.79 2.27
N MET A 51 3.88 10.14 1.40
CA MET A 51 3.08 10.76 0.34
C MET A 51 1.61 10.40 0.52
N GLY A 52 0.72 11.38 0.68
CA GLY A 52 -0.68 11.05 0.91
C GLY A 52 -1.58 12.22 1.35
N GLY A 53 -2.79 11.85 1.75
CA GLY A 53 -3.80 12.76 2.29
C GLY A 53 -3.61 13.05 3.79
N SER A 54 -4.68 13.54 4.44
CA SER A 54 -4.70 13.91 5.86
C SER A 54 -4.20 12.79 6.79
N SER A 55 -4.52 11.54 6.51
CA SER A 55 -4.07 10.41 7.32
C SER A 55 -2.55 10.17 7.24
N ALA A 56 -1.90 10.49 6.10
CA ALA A 56 -0.45 10.42 5.95
C ALA A 56 0.25 11.63 6.59
N ALA A 57 -0.39 12.80 6.58
CA ALA A 57 0.09 14.02 7.22
C ALA A 57 -0.15 14.05 8.74
N SER A 58 -0.97 13.14 9.27
CA SER A 58 -1.31 13.07 10.70
C SER A 58 -0.09 12.75 11.54
N LYS A 59 0.07 13.49 12.66
CA LYS A 59 1.10 13.17 13.68
C LYS A 59 0.85 11.84 14.39
N ALA A 60 -0.35 11.25 14.33
CA ALA A 60 -0.62 9.90 14.82
C ALA A 60 -0.04 8.80 13.91
N PHE A 61 0.39 9.16 12.68
CA PHE A 61 1.02 8.24 11.75
C PHE A 61 2.53 8.31 11.84
N LEU A 62 3.13 7.30 12.43
CA LEU A 62 4.57 7.04 12.58
C LEU A 62 5.35 8.02 13.50
N TYR A 63 4.82 9.23 13.78
CA TYR A 63 5.57 10.26 14.53
C TYR A 63 6.06 9.78 15.91
N CYS A 64 5.27 8.95 16.58
CA CYS A 64 5.57 8.44 17.91
C CYS A 64 6.83 7.54 17.96
N PHE A 65 7.25 6.95 16.84
CA PHE A 65 8.47 6.13 16.80
C PHE A 65 9.76 6.93 17.06
N SER A 66 9.74 8.26 16.90
CA SER A 66 10.85 9.13 17.32
C SER A 66 10.65 9.72 18.72
N THR A 67 9.92 9.06 19.59
CA THR A 67 9.65 9.52 20.95
C THR A 67 9.88 8.41 21.96
N ALA A 68 9.99 8.74 23.25
CA ALA A 68 10.12 7.76 24.34
C ALA A 68 8.82 6.98 24.64
N HIS A 69 7.77 7.13 23.83
CA HIS A 69 6.44 6.54 24.08
C HIS A 69 6.15 5.33 23.19
N VAL A 70 7.18 4.58 22.81
CA VAL A 70 7.04 3.34 22.01
C VAL A 70 6.90 2.15 22.97
N ASP A 71 5.89 1.33 22.70
CA ASP A 71 5.73 0.01 23.31
C ASP A 71 5.44 -0.99 22.20
N LEU A 72 6.41 -1.81 21.88
CA LEU A 72 6.35 -2.77 20.78
C LEU A 72 5.52 -4.03 21.11
N GLY A 73 5.13 -4.23 22.37
CA GLY A 73 4.37 -5.41 22.77
C GLY A 73 5.09 -6.71 22.40
N GLU A 74 4.46 -7.51 21.55
CA GLU A 74 5.00 -8.79 21.07
C GLU A 74 5.88 -8.70 19.81
N HIS A 75 6.30 -7.48 19.42
CA HIS A 75 7.12 -7.20 18.23
C HIS A 75 8.49 -6.59 18.56
N PRO A 76 9.30 -7.18 19.50
CA PRO A 76 10.58 -6.61 19.93
C PRO A 76 11.63 -6.56 18.81
N ASP A 77 11.53 -7.42 17.81
CA ASP A 77 12.35 -7.49 16.61
C ASP A 77 12.30 -6.18 15.78
N LEU A 78 11.21 -5.45 15.85
CA LEU A 78 11.03 -4.18 15.14
C LEU A 78 11.81 -3.01 15.76
N ALA A 79 12.41 -3.18 16.96
CA ALA A 79 13.22 -2.13 17.60
C ALA A 79 14.38 -1.69 16.70
N SER A 80 15.10 -2.64 16.11
CA SER A 80 16.20 -2.38 15.17
C SER A 80 15.78 -1.60 13.92
N THR A 81 14.53 -1.77 13.50
CA THR A 81 13.97 -1.01 12.36
C THR A 81 13.72 0.44 12.74
N ILE A 82 13.22 0.68 13.95
CA ILE A 82 13.05 2.04 14.45
C ILE A 82 14.40 2.75 14.52
N GLU A 83 15.41 2.12 15.13
CA GLU A 83 16.76 2.66 15.21
C GLU A 83 17.35 2.98 13.84
N TYR A 84 17.14 2.11 12.85
CA TYR A 84 17.63 2.29 11.48
C TYR A 84 17.07 3.54 10.81
N PHE A 85 15.78 3.85 11.01
CA PHE A 85 15.10 5.00 10.39
C PHE A 85 15.03 6.24 11.28
N ASP A 86 15.36 6.14 12.59
CA ASP A 86 15.35 7.27 13.53
C ASP A 86 16.69 8.05 13.51
N THR A 87 17.03 8.59 12.37
CA THR A 87 18.31 9.26 12.10
C THR A 87 18.24 10.76 12.37
N GLY A 88 18.72 11.19 13.53
CA GLY A 88 18.81 12.60 13.93
C GLY A 88 17.48 13.24 14.34
N LYS A 89 17.51 14.53 14.68
CA LYS A 89 16.35 15.25 15.25
C LYS A 89 15.13 15.32 14.32
N ARG A 90 15.35 15.38 13.02
CA ARG A 90 14.30 15.38 11.99
C ARG A 90 14.53 14.23 11.02
N ASN A 91 13.90 13.12 11.29
CA ASN A 91 13.96 11.90 10.51
C ASN A 91 12.66 11.61 9.77
N SER A 92 12.57 10.49 9.09
CA SER A 92 11.39 10.10 8.30
C SER A 92 10.12 9.93 9.13
N PHE A 93 10.22 9.53 10.41
CA PHE A 93 9.06 9.36 11.29
C PHE A 93 8.44 10.71 11.67
N ASN A 94 9.23 11.66 12.16
CA ASN A 94 8.73 12.87 12.82
C ASN A 94 8.66 14.13 11.95
N ARG A 95 9.21 14.12 10.73
CA ARG A 95 9.15 15.29 9.86
C ARG A 95 7.79 15.46 9.18
N GLU A 96 7.41 16.69 8.94
CA GLU A 96 6.28 17.04 8.08
C GLU A 96 6.69 16.89 6.61
N SER A 97 5.95 16.04 5.88
CA SER A 97 6.23 15.80 4.46
C SER A 97 5.70 16.92 3.58
N LYS A 98 6.50 17.30 2.57
CA LYS A 98 6.07 18.22 1.48
C LYS A 98 5.19 17.52 0.44
N ALA A 99 5.01 16.19 0.55
CA ALA A 99 4.21 15.35 -0.34
C ALA A 99 2.94 14.81 0.32
N ALA A 100 2.62 15.24 1.55
CA ALA A 100 1.40 14.87 2.26
C ALA A 100 0.68 16.11 2.78
N GLY A 101 -0.67 16.09 2.76
CA GLY A 101 -1.46 17.22 3.23
C GLY A 101 -2.94 16.92 3.38
N VAL A 102 -3.65 17.80 4.13
CA VAL A 102 -5.09 17.66 4.32
C VAL A 102 -5.82 17.79 2.98
N SER A 103 -6.75 16.86 2.72
CA SER A 103 -7.53 16.78 1.47
C SER A 103 -6.70 16.51 0.20
N TRP A 104 -5.42 16.18 0.32
CA TRP A 104 -4.61 15.88 -0.84
C TRP A 104 -5.00 14.56 -1.50
N ASN A 105 -4.95 14.56 -2.83
CA ASN A 105 -5.08 13.42 -3.72
C ASN A 105 -3.86 13.39 -4.66
N LEU A 106 -3.79 12.45 -5.60
CA LEU A 106 -2.66 12.32 -6.55
C LEU A 106 -2.43 13.58 -7.38
N ARG A 107 -3.46 14.39 -7.64
CA ARG A 107 -3.28 15.67 -8.36
C ARG A 107 -2.36 16.63 -7.62
N TYR A 108 -2.50 16.68 -6.28
CA TYR A 108 -1.70 17.60 -5.48
C TYR A 108 -0.24 17.15 -5.34
N VAL A 109 0.02 15.86 -5.14
CA VAL A 109 1.40 15.37 -5.03
C VAL A 109 2.17 15.52 -6.33
N LEU A 110 1.49 15.39 -7.48
CA LEU A 110 2.05 15.62 -8.82
C LEU A 110 2.10 17.11 -9.20
N GLY A 111 1.41 17.97 -8.47
CA GLY A 111 1.36 19.41 -8.70
C GLY A 111 2.56 20.15 -8.11
N GLY A 112 2.69 21.43 -8.51
CA GLY A 112 3.80 22.29 -8.10
C GLY A 112 4.94 22.37 -9.13
N ARG A 113 5.88 23.30 -8.90
CA ARG A 113 7.09 23.46 -9.74
C ARG A 113 8.29 23.73 -8.84
N PRO A 114 9.16 22.71 -8.55
CA PRO A 114 8.98 21.31 -8.92
C PRO A 114 7.79 20.66 -8.21
N ALA A 115 7.35 19.49 -8.71
CA ALA A 115 6.24 18.73 -8.13
C ALA A 115 6.47 18.42 -6.63
N ASN A 116 5.39 18.33 -5.85
CA ASN A 116 5.51 18.19 -4.40
C ASN A 116 6.25 16.91 -3.98
N PHE A 117 6.07 15.79 -4.71
CA PHE A 117 6.86 14.57 -4.46
C PHE A 117 8.35 14.80 -4.69
N ARG A 118 8.75 15.51 -5.75
CA ARG A 118 10.16 15.85 -6.00
C ARG A 118 10.73 16.79 -4.92
N ARG A 119 9.93 17.74 -4.44
CA ARG A 119 10.33 18.62 -3.32
C ARG A 119 10.57 17.84 -2.03
N GLU A 120 9.78 16.78 -1.79
CA GLU A 120 9.95 15.90 -0.66
C GLU A 120 11.22 15.07 -0.80
N LEU A 121 11.41 14.42 -1.95
CA LEU A 121 12.57 13.58 -2.21
C LEU A 121 13.88 14.37 -2.20
N ASN A 122 13.88 15.57 -2.79
CA ASN A 122 15.07 16.46 -2.72
C ASN A 122 15.44 16.86 -1.29
N ALA A 123 14.46 16.93 -0.38
CA ALA A 123 14.69 17.28 1.02
C ALA A 123 15.09 16.08 1.89
N THR A 124 14.76 14.86 1.48
CA THR A 124 14.99 13.64 2.27
C THR A 124 16.08 12.75 1.72
N GLN A 125 16.29 12.79 0.41
CA GLN A 125 17.10 11.81 -0.33
C GLN A 125 16.65 10.37 -0.03
N ALA A 126 15.34 10.20 0.23
CA ALA A 126 14.76 8.95 0.69
C ALA A 126 14.78 7.88 -0.39
N ARG A 127 15.18 6.66 -0.03
CA ARG A 127 15.08 5.44 -0.84
C ARG A 127 13.65 4.99 -1.03
N TRP A 128 12.83 5.10 0.01
CA TRP A 128 11.49 4.53 0.06
C TRP A 128 10.44 5.63 -0.01
N ALA A 129 9.37 5.40 -0.78
CA ALA A 129 8.23 6.30 -0.83
C ALA A 129 6.95 5.56 -0.44
N LEU A 130 6.39 5.88 0.72
CA LEU A 130 5.07 5.40 1.15
C LEU A 130 3.98 6.16 0.39
N VAL A 131 3.35 5.53 -0.61
CA VAL A 131 2.34 6.13 -1.49
C VAL A 131 0.94 5.75 -1.01
N LEU A 132 0.28 6.68 -0.28
CA LEU A 132 -0.92 6.45 0.52
C LEU A 132 -2.08 7.32 0.02
N PHE A 133 -2.52 7.08 -1.21
CA PHE A 133 -3.60 7.81 -1.88
C PHE A 133 -4.84 6.94 -2.09
N GLY A 134 -5.85 7.45 -2.79
CA GLY A 134 -7.12 6.79 -3.06
C GLY A 134 -8.29 7.33 -2.25
N GLY A 135 -8.07 7.71 -0.98
CA GLY A 135 -9.14 8.15 -0.09
C GLY A 135 -9.85 9.43 -0.52
N ASN A 136 -9.12 10.44 -0.97
CA ASN A 136 -9.66 11.68 -1.51
C ASN A 136 -9.87 11.61 -3.04
N ASP A 137 -9.12 10.75 -3.73
CA ASP A 137 -9.31 10.50 -5.17
C ASP A 137 -10.68 9.88 -5.45
N ALA A 138 -11.13 8.96 -4.59
CA ALA A 138 -12.42 8.29 -4.69
C ALA A 138 -13.64 9.23 -4.56
N GLN A 139 -13.46 10.46 -4.05
CA GLN A 139 -14.53 11.46 -4.00
C GLN A 139 -15.00 11.89 -5.39
N ASN A 140 -14.12 11.85 -6.38
CA ASN A 140 -14.43 12.20 -7.77
C ASN A 140 -14.90 11.00 -8.60
N GLU A 141 -14.87 9.79 -8.03
CA GLU A 141 -15.29 8.53 -8.65
C GLU A 141 -14.68 8.29 -10.05
N ASN A 142 -13.48 8.85 -10.30
CA ASN A 142 -12.79 8.77 -11.59
C ASN A 142 -11.60 7.82 -11.53
N GLU A 143 -11.89 6.52 -11.58
CA GLU A 143 -10.93 5.41 -11.51
C GLU A 143 -9.80 5.53 -12.55
N ARG A 144 -10.13 5.92 -13.80
CA ARG A 144 -9.13 6.05 -14.86
C ARG A 144 -8.11 7.16 -14.62
N ILE A 145 -8.57 8.31 -14.12
CA ILE A 145 -7.65 9.41 -13.78
C ILE A 145 -6.76 9.01 -12.62
N TYR A 146 -7.32 8.31 -11.62
CA TYR A 146 -6.55 7.80 -10.51
C TYR A 146 -5.46 6.85 -10.98
N LEU A 147 -5.79 5.80 -11.75
CA LEU A 147 -4.84 4.84 -12.29
C LEU A 147 -3.70 5.54 -13.05
N ARG A 148 -4.02 6.42 -14.01
CA ARG A 148 -3.00 7.12 -14.80
C ARG A 148 -2.05 7.97 -13.95
N ARG A 149 -2.58 8.63 -12.92
CA ARG A 149 -1.76 9.42 -12.00
C ARG A 149 -0.91 8.55 -11.10
N LEU A 150 -1.45 7.42 -10.64
CA LEU A 150 -0.73 6.46 -9.80
C LEU A 150 0.44 5.87 -10.57
N VAL A 151 0.19 5.36 -11.77
CA VAL A 151 1.23 4.81 -12.66
C VAL A 151 2.30 5.86 -12.96
N TYR A 152 1.90 7.07 -13.36
CA TYR A 152 2.85 8.15 -13.63
C TYR A 152 3.72 8.49 -12.41
N LEU A 153 3.14 8.51 -11.19
CA LEU A 153 3.91 8.74 -9.97
C LEU A 153 4.92 7.62 -9.73
N ILE A 154 4.51 6.36 -9.89
CA ILE A 154 5.38 5.18 -9.74
C ILE A 154 6.57 5.26 -10.71
N GLU A 155 6.31 5.46 -12.00
CA GLU A 155 7.35 5.59 -13.03
C GLU A 155 8.36 6.69 -12.68
N GLN A 156 7.86 7.86 -12.24
CA GLN A 156 8.72 8.98 -11.83
C GLN A 156 9.56 8.68 -10.58
N LEU A 157 9.03 7.91 -9.62
CA LEU A 157 9.78 7.47 -8.44
C LEU A 157 10.89 6.50 -8.83
N GLU A 158 10.55 5.50 -9.63
CA GLU A 158 11.50 4.46 -10.08
C GLU A 158 12.59 5.02 -10.98
N GLU A 159 12.29 5.98 -11.87
CA GLU A 159 13.29 6.71 -12.67
C GLU A 159 14.32 7.43 -11.79
N MET A 160 13.91 7.85 -10.58
CA MET A 160 14.81 8.48 -9.60
C MET A 160 15.55 7.46 -8.72
N GLY A 161 15.30 6.17 -8.86
CA GLY A 161 15.81 5.10 -8.00
C GLY A 161 15.11 5.01 -6.64
N VAL A 162 13.92 5.62 -6.51
CA VAL A 162 13.09 5.58 -5.31
C VAL A 162 12.11 4.43 -5.42
N VAL A 163 12.12 3.54 -4.44
CA VAL A 163 11.22 2.38 -4.39
C VAL A 163 9.85 2.79 -3.89
N PRO A 164 8.77 2.66 -4.69
CA PRO A 164 7.42 2.94 -4.24
C PRO A 164 6.88 1.78 -3.38
N VAL A 165 6.27 2.13 -2.25
CA VAL A 165 5.53 1.22 -1.38
C VAL A 165 4.07 1.68 -1.37
N LEU A 166 3.19 0.89 -1.95
CA LEU A 166 1.79 1.27 -2.07
C LEU A 166 1.01 0.86 -0.81
N GLY A 167 0.07 1.70 -0.38
CA GLY A 167 -0.86 1.36 0.68
C GLY A 167 -2.30 1.57 0.25
N SER A 168 -3.20 0.65 0.64
CA SER A 168 -4.63 0.83 0.41
C SER A 168 -5.15 2.08 1.13
N ALA A 169 -6.12 2.75 0.53
CA ALA A 169 -6.88 3.81 1.20
C ALA A 169 -7.72 3.22 2.34
N LEU A 170 -7.79 3.95 3.44
CA LEU A 170 -8.44 3.52 4.68
C LEU A 170 -9.97 3.34 4.50
N PRO A 171 -10.61 2.43 5.24
CA PRO A 171 -12.05 2.23 5.16
C PRO A 171 -12.83 3.49 5.54
N ARG A 172 -14.11 3.52 5.21
CA ARG A 172 -15.06 4.54 5.60
C ARG A 172 -16.21 3.92 6.39
N ARG A 173 -16.77 4.67 7.36
CA ARG A 173 -17.97 4.23 8.08
C ARG A 173 -19.17 4.10 7.14
N SER A 174 -19.37 5.09 6.26
CA SER A 174 -20.41 5.06 5.24
C SER A 174 -20.16 3.95 4.23
N THR A 175 -21.06 2.96 4.15
CA THR A 175 -20.99 1.85 3.19
C THR A 175 -20.97 2.33 1.73
N TYR A 176 -21.72 3.40 1.41
CA TYR A 176 -21.67 4.02 0.09
C TYR A 176 -20.29 4.55 -0.26
N ARG A 177 -19.66 5.32 0.65
CA ARG A 177 -18.31 5.86 0.43
C ARG A 177 -17.25 4.76 0.43
N ASP A 178 -17.38 3.77 1.32
CA ASP A 178 -16.47 2.64 1.43
C ASP A 178 -16.44 1.79 0.15
N ARG A 179 -17.58 1.63 -0.53
CA ARG A 179 -17.65 0.97 -1.83
C ARG A 179 -16.75 1.64 -2.89
N TRP A 180 -16.66 2.96 -2.87
CA TRP A 180 -15.75 3.69 -3.77
C TRP A 180 -14.30 3.51 -3.35
N ILE A 181 -14.02 3.54 -2.04
CA ILE A 181 -12.67 3.26 -1.53
C ILE A 181 -12.19 1.88 -1.98
N ARG A 182 -12.99 0.83 -1.82
CA ARG A 182 -12.62 -0.51 -2.28
C ARG A 182 -12.28 -0.56 -3.76
N ARG A 183 -13.02 0.14 -4.61
CA ARG A 183 -12.71 0.20 -6.05
C ARG A 183 -11.34 0.81 -6.35
N PHE A 184 -10.96 1.84 -5.61
CA PHE A 184 -9.65 2.46 -5.77
C PHE A 184 -8.55 1.57 -5.19
N ASN A 185 -8.82 0.86 -4.11
CA ASN A 185 -7.91 -0.13 -3.55
C ASN A 185 -7.68 -1.32 -4.49
N GLU A 186 -8.72 -1.83 -5.14
CA GLU A 186 -8.63 -2.85 -6.20
C GLU A 186 -7.66 -2.43 -7.32
N ILE A 187 -7.71 -1.15 -7.72
CA ILE A 187 -6.77 -0.59 -8.71
C ILE A 187 -5.35 -0.53 -8.14
N THR A 188 -5.18 -0.03 -6.91
CA THR A 188 -3.87 0.10 -6.27
C THR A 188 -3.21 -1.26 -6.11
N GLU A 189 -3.95 -2.25 -5.63
CA GLU A 189 -3.48 -3.63 -5.47
C GLU A 189 -3.13 -4.28 -6.81
N ALA A 190 -3.97 -4.09 -7.84
CA ALA A 190 -3.70 -4.59 -9.19
C ALA A 190 -2.41 -4.00 -9.78
N VAL A 191 -2.17 -2.71 -9.56
CA VAL A 191 -0.92 -2.04 -9.94
C VAL A 191 0.25 -2.63 -9.17
N ALA A 192 0.14 -2.79 -7.84
CA ALA A 192 1.20 -3.36 -7.02
C ALA A 192 1.57 -4.78 -7.48
N LYS A 193 0.59 -5.65 -7.69
CA LYS A 193 0.81 -7.02 -8.18
C LYS A 193 1.49 -7.05 -9.53
N HIS A 194 1.06 -6.19 -10.45
CA HIS A 194 1.58 -6.18 -11.82
C HIS A 194 3.04 -5.72 -11.89
N TRP A 195 3.38 -4.65 -11.18
CA TRP A 195 4.75 -4.12 -11.13
C TRP A 195 5.63 -4.75 -10.05
N SER A 196 5.12 -5.79 -9.36
CA SER A 196 5.84 -6.43 -8.24
C SER A 196 6.28 -5.42 -7.17
N LEU A 197 5.37 -4.50 -6.80
CA LEU A 197 5.62 -3.48 -5.77
C LEU A 197 5.22 -3.99 -4.39
N ALA A 198 5.90 -3.51 -3.37
CA ALA A 198 5.48 -3.70 -1.99
C ALA A 198 4.11 -3.04 -1.74
N TYR A 199 3.22 -3.76 -1.06
CA TYR A 199 1.84 -3.31 -0.82
C TYR A 199 1.39 -3.59 0.61
N ILE A 200 0.73 -2.59 1.24
CA ILE A 200 0.16 -2.71 2.58
C ILE A 200 -1.36 -2.59 2.49
N ASP A 201 -2.09 -3.64 2.86
CA ASP A 201 -3.55 -3.58 2.91
C ASP A 201 -4.08 -3.06 4.25
N TYR A 202 -4.01 -1.75 4.44
CA TYR A 202 -4.62 -1.08 5.59
C TYR A 202 -6.14 -1.22 5.62
N HIS A 203 -6.81 -1.30 4.44
CA HIS A 203 -8.27 -1.39 4.38
C HIS A 203 -8.76 -2.69 5.00
N ALA A 204 -8.16 -3.82 4.63
CA ALA A 204 -8.51 -5.12 5.18
C ALA A 204 -8.24 -5.15 6.69
N ALA A 205 -7.03 -4.77 7.11
CA ALA A 205 -6.62 -4.79 8.51
C ALA A 205 -7.53 -3.91 9.41
N LEU A 206 -7.82 -2.68 8.97
CA LEU A 206 -8.68 -1.79 9.75
C LEU A 206 -10.15 -2.22 9.72
N SER A 207 -10.63 -2.78 8.60
CA SER A 207 -12.01 -3.28 8.48
C SER A 207 -12.33 -4.40 9.46
N ALA A 208 -11.33 -5.17 9.87
CA ALA A 208 -11.46 -6.23 10.89
C ALA A 208 -11.61 -5.69 12.32
N LEU A 209 -11.31 -4.40 12.56
CA LEU A 209 -11.41 -3.79 13.88
C LEU A 209 -12.85 -3.34 14.18
N GLN A 210 -13.17 -3.24 15.47
CA GLN A 210 -14.42 -2.64 15.93
C GLN A 210 -14.58 -1.23 15.31
N ARG A 211 -15.74 -0.94 14.72
CA ARG A 211 -16.01 0.31 13.98
C ARG A 211 -14.96 0.61 12.90
N LYS A 212 -14.35 -0.42 12.33
CA LYS A 212 -13.27 -0.31 11.32
C LYS A 212 -12.06 0.49 11.81
N GLY A 213 -11.78 0.51 13.11
CA GLY A 213 -10.69 1.29 13.69
C GLY A 213 -10.79 2.79 13.44
N LEU A 214 -11.99 3.34 13.20
CA LEU A 214 -12.21 4.74 12.83
C LEU A 214 -12.62 5.60 14.04
N ALA A 215 -12.20 6.85 13.99
CA ALA A 215 -12.63 7.91 14.89
C ALA A 215 -14.12 8.28 14.67
N ARG A 216 -14.65 9.20 15.50
CA ARG A 216 -16.07 9.62 15.40
C ARG A 216 -16.46 10.20 14.04
N ASP A 217 -15.53 10.80 13.31
CA ASP A 217 -15.75 11.33 11.97
C ASP A 217 -16.01 10.25 10.89
N GLY A 218 -15.72 8.98 11.20
CA GLY A 218 -15.91 7.85 10.29
C GLY A 218 -14.98 7.86 9.06
N VAL A 219 -13.87 8.61 9.13
CA VAL A 219 -12.91 8.84 8.05
C VAL A 219 -11.48 8.55 8.50
N HIS A 220 -11.05 9.12 9.63
CA HIS A 220 -9.70 8.98 10.14
C HIS A 220 -9.58 7.83 11.13
N PRO A 221 -8.43 7.15 11.20
CA PRO A 221 -8.21 6.11 12.19
C PRO A 221 -8.20 6.68 13.61
N ASN A 222 -8.77 5.93 14.55
CA ASN A 222 -8.72 6.26 15.97
C ASN A 222 -7.36 5.88 16.59
N VAL A 223 -7.13 6.32 17.83
CA VAL A 223 -5.92 6.05 18.62
C VAL A 223 -6.33 5.55 20.01
N LEU A 224 -5.50 4.71 20.62
CA LEU A 224 -5.69 4.18 21.96
C LEU A 224 -6.01 5.31 22.96
N GLY A 225 -7.14 5.20 23.66
CA GLY A 225 -7.49 6.00 24.82
C GLY A 225 -7.50 7.51 24.60
N HIS A 226 -7.74 8.00 23.38
CA HIS A 226 -7.64 9.41 23.03
C HIS A 226 -6.27 10.06 23.31
N GLY A 227 -5.21 9.22 23.53
CA GLY A 227 -3.85 9.66 23.89
C GLY A 227 -3.08 10.39 22.79
N GLY A 228 -3.71 10.68 21.65
CA GLY A 228 -3.10 11.41 20.56
C GLY A 228 -1.85 10.73 20.01
N VAL A 229 -0.85 11.53 19.66
CA VAL A 229 0.41 11.04 19.05
C VAL A 229 1.11 10.02 19.95
N ARG A 230 1.17 10.26 21.26
CA ARG A 230 1.93 9.42 22.23
C ARG A 230 1.39 8.00 22.33
N ALA A 231 0.08 7.82 22.17
CA ALA A 231 -0.55 6.49 22.28
C ALA A 231 -0.57 5.70 20.95
N ALA A 232 -0.20 6.33 19.84
CA ALA A 232 -0.29 5.72 18.51
C ALA A 232 0.77 4.62 18.26
N CYS A 233 1.89 4.60 19.02
CA CYS A 233 2.93 3.56 18.98
C CYS A 233 2.90 2.60 20.16
N GLN A 234 1.75 2.47 20.82
CA GLN A 234 1.50 1.40 21.78
C GLN A 234 1.01 0.17 20.99
N LEU A 235 1.94 -0.70 20.58
CA LEU A 235 1.68 -1.87 19.74
C LEU A 235 1.34 -3.12 20.57
N THR A 236 0.83 -2.93 21.77
CA THR A 236 0.33 -3.97 22.67
C THR A 236 -1.01 -4.52 22.17
N GLU A 237 -1.45 -5.69 22.67
CA GLU A 237 -2.79 -6.24 22.36
C GLU A 237 -3.92 -5.21 22.53
N LYS A 238 -3.84 -4.38 23.59
CA LYS A 238 -4.80 -3.29 23.80
C LYS A 238 -4.70 -2.20 22.76
N GLY A 239 -3.49 -1.81 22.39
CA GLY A 239 -3.22 -0.78 21.38
C GLY A 239 -3.69 -1.21 19.99
N LEU A 240 -3.48 -2.46 19.62
CA LEU A 240 -3.85 -3.02 18.32
C LEU A 240 -5.37 -3.19 18.08
N ARG A 241 -6.21 -2.75 19.02
CA ARG A 241 -7.66 -2.56 18.80
C ARG A 241 -8.00 -1.22 18.16
N TYR A 242 -6.99 -0.35 17.89
CA TYR A 242 -7.16 0.99 17.36
C TYR A 242 -6.48 1.16 16.00
N GLY A 243 -7.15 1.89 15.11
CA GLY A 243 -6.75 1.94 13.70
C GLY A 243 -5.38 2.56 13.42
N ASN A 244 -4.97 3.63 14.13
CA ASN A 244 -3.63 4.19 13.93
C ASN A 244 -2.53 3.27 14.48
N ASN A 245 -2.79 2.55 15.59
CA ASN A 245 -1.82 1.63 16.16
C ASN A 245 -1.57 0.45 15.21
N VAL A 246 -2.63 -0.17 14.67
CA VAL A 246 -2.51 -1.23 13.64
C VAL A 246 -1.81 -0.70 12.38
N ARG A 247 -2.17 0.48 11.92
CA ARG A 247 -1.57 1.10 10.75
C ARG A 247 -0.07 1.36 10.94
N ASN A 248 0.33 1.81 12.12
CA ASN A 248 1.73 2.03 12.46
C ASN A 248 2.51 0.72 12.53
N LEU A 249 1.94 -0.34 13.11
CA LEU A 249 2.55 -1.67 13.11
C LEU A 249 2.79 -2.17 11.69
N LEU A 250 1.76 -2.25 10.85
CA LEU A 250 1.88 -2.74 9.47
C LEU A 250 2.91 -1.95 8.65
N THR A 251 2.99 -0.62 8.89
CA THR A 251 4.01 0.18 8.21
C THR A 251 5.41 -0.14 8.70
N LEU A 252 5.58 -0.36 10.01
CA LEU A 252 6.88 -0.68 10.59
C LEU A 252 7.35 -2.07 10.16
N GLU A 253 6.46 -3.07 10.11
CA GLU A 253 6.73 -4.41 9.57
C GLU A 253 7.16 -4.34 8.09
N MET A 254 6.47 -3.54 7.29
CA MET A 254 6.88 -3.31 5.89
C MET A 254 8.26 -2.66 5.79
N LEU A 255 8.54 -1.64 6.60
CA LEU A 255 9.86 -0.99 6.64
C LEU A 255 10.96 -1.98 7.08
N HIS A 256 10.65 -2.91 7.98
CA HIS A 256 11.54 -3.99 8.38
C HIS A 256 11.88 -4.89 7.19
N ALA A 257 10.88 -5.41 6.48
CA ALA A 257 11.08 -6.27 5.32
C ALA A 257 11.85 -5.57 4.17
N LEU A 258 11.60 -4.27 3.96
CA LEU A 258 12.31 -3.47 2.97
C LEU A 258 13.79 -3.29 3.32
N ARG A 259 14.10 -2.97 4.59
CA ARG A 259 15.47 -2.86 5.08
C ARG A 259 16.22 -4.16 4.85
N ASP A 260 15.64 -5.29 5.29
CA ASP A 260 16.29 -6.59 5.19
C ASP A 260 16.54 -6.99 3.72
N THR A 261 15.63 -6.66 2.80
CA THR A 261 15.82 -6.92 1.36
C THR A 261 17.09 -6.27 0.79
N VAL A 262 17.52 -5.12 1.31
CA VAL A 262 18.72 -4.42 0.80
C VAL A 262 19.96 -4.72 1.64
N THR A 263 19.83 -4.96 2.96
CA THR A 263 20.96 -5.29 3.83
C THR A 263 21.51 -6.69 3.56
N ASP A 264 20.66 -7.69 3.30
CA ASP A 264 21.06 -9.05 2.98
C ASP A 264 21.86 -9.14 1.66
N THR A 265 21.64 -8.19 0.75
CA THR A 265 22.40 -8.12 -0.50
C THR A 265 23.88 -7.79 -0.24
N TYR A 266 24.18 -6.99 0.78
CA TYR A 266 25.57 -6.67 1.14
C TYR A 266 26.27 -7.80 1.90
N ALA A 267 25.54 -8.60 2.66
CA ALA A 267 26.09 -9.78 3.34
C ALA A 267 26.43 -10.92 2.37
N GLY A 268 25.66 -11.07 1.27
CA GLY A 268 25.88 -12.13 0.26
C GLY A 268 26.97 -11.85 -0.76
N THR A 269 27.45 -10.61 -0.90
CA THR A 269 28.54 -10.26 -1.83
C THR A 269 29.95 -10.29 -1.20
N GLY A 270 30.02 -10.57 0.11
CA GLY A 270 31.28 -10.61 0.88
C GLY A 270 31.94 -11.99 1.03
N THR A 271 31.39 -13.07 0.45
CA THR A 271 31.98 -14.41 0.56
C THR A 271 32.36 -14.99 -0.80
N GLY A 272 33.52 -14.61 -1.26
CA GLY A 272 34.09 -15.19 -2.48
C GLY A 272 35.54 -14.83 -2.70
N ALA A 273 36.44 -15.31 -1.85
CA ALA A 273 37.81 -15.70 -2.08
C ALA A 273 38.64 -15.60 -0.78
N GLY A 274 38.49 -16.53 0.10
CA GLY A 274 39.46 -16.82 1.14
C GLY A 274 40.16 -18.10 0.77
N THR A 275 41.31 -17.99 0.11
CA THR A 275 42.28 -19.07 0.04
C THR A 275 42.87 -19.27 1.41
N ASP A 276 42.64 -20.43 2.00
CA ASP A 276 43.36 -20.91 3.15
C ASP A 276 44.87 -20.89 2.85
N THR A 277 45.62 -20.19 3.66
CA THR A 277 47.06 -20.43 3.83
C THR A 277 47.35 -20.23 5.31
N ASP A 278 47.42 -21.34 6.02
CA ASP A 278 48.12 -21.42 7.30
C ASP A 278 49.54 -20.96 7.17
N THR A 279 50.00 -20.08 8.02
CA THR A 279 51.40 -20.12 8.53
C THR A 279 51.53 -19.28 9.80
N ASP A 280 52.17 -19.89 10.74
CA ASP A 280 52.52 -19.59 12.10
C ASP A 280 53.21 -18.24 12.40
N THR A 281 53.02 -17.86 13.68
CA THR A 281 53.98 -17.23 14.61
C THR A 281 54.66 -15.92 14.19
N ASP A 282 54.39 -14.84 14.95
CA ASP A 282 55.47 -14.25 15.77
C ASP A 282 54.95 -13.23 16.83
N THR A 283 55.65 -13.25 17.95
CA THR A 283 55.49 -12.42 19.12
C THR A 283 56.14 -11.03 18.90
N GLY A 284 55.38 -9.97 19.18
CA GLY A 284 55.93 -8.60 19.21
C GLY A 284 55.19 -7.71 20.19
N THR A 285 55.79 -7.52 21.37
CA THR A 285 55.48 -6.46 22.33
C THR A 285 55.96 -5.12 21.80
N ASP A 286 55.09 -4.12 21.74
CA ASP A 286 55.49 -2.72 21.71
C ASP A 286 54.62 -1.83 22.59
N THR A 287 55.27 -1.12 23.50
CA THR A 287 54.75 -0.16 24.46
C THR A 287 54.89 1.24 23.89
N GLY A 288 53.77 1.91 23.62
CA GLY A 288 53.78 3.32 23.22
C GLY A 288 52.81 4.14 24.09
N THR A 289 53.35 4.86 25.05
CA THR A 289 52.66 5.91 25.82
C THR A 289 52.61 7.20 25.01
N GLY A 290 51.41 7.71 24.78
CA GLY A 290 51.22 9.06 24.26
C GLY A 290 50.12 9.77 25.04
N THR A 291 50.49 10.70 25.89
CA THR A 291 49.63 11.67 26.57
C THR A 291 49.38 12.85 25.64
N ASP A 292 48.12 13.20 25.41
CA ASP A 292 47.76 14.51 24.89
C ASP A 292 46.63 15.12 25.71
N THR A 293 46.91 16.31 26.26
CA THR A 293 46.03 17.13 27.09
C THR A 293 45.51 18.28 26.25
N GLY A 294 44.22 18.29 25.98
CA GLY A 294 43.53 19.43 25.39
C GLY A 294 42.31 19.80 26.22
N THR A 295 42.41 20.85 26.99
CA THR A 295 41.32 21.53 27.68
C THR A 295 40.73 22.59 26.76
N ASP A 296 39.41 22.50 26.47
CA ASP A 296 38.65 23.66 26.03
C ASP A 296 37.33 23.73 26.86
N THR A 297 37.29 24.81 27.65
CA THR A 297 36.13 25.29 28.37
C THR A 297 35.34 26.25 27.49
N ASP A 298 34.05 25.97 27.24
CA ASP A 298 33.13 27.02 26.80
C ASP A 298 31.85 26.99 27.67
N THR A 299 31.67 28.10 28.38
CA THR A 299 30.54 28.39 29.25
C THR A 299 29.54 29.28 28.47
N GLY A 300 28.38 28.73 28.12
CA GLY A 300 27.27 29.48 27.55
C GLY A 300 25.99 29.25 28.37
N THR A 301 25.71 30.13 29.31
CA THR A 301 24.43 30.20 30.03
C THR A 301 23.41 30.98 29.19
N GLY A 302 22.34 30.29 28.79
CA GLY A 302 21.17 30.90 28.21
C GLY A 302 19.91 30.38 28.92
N THR A 303 19.37 31.19 29.80
CA THR A 303 18.06 31.01 30.44
C THR A 303 17.00 31.56 29.52
N ASP A 304 16.05 30.73 29.10
CA ASP A 304 14.80 31.20 28.49
C ASP A 304 13.61 30.61 29.25
N THR A 305 12.91 31.50 29.94
CA THR A 305 11.67 31.24 30.70
C THR A 305 10.49 31.63 29.84
N GLY A 306 9.86 30.64 29.19
CA GLY A 306 8.58 30.80 28.53
C GLY A 306 7.49 30.01 29.25
N THR A 307 6.69 30.65 30.06
CA THR A 307 5.45 30.14 30.67
C THR A 307 4.30 30.33 29.68
N ASP A 308 3.79 29.25 29.10
CA ASP A 308 2.49 29.23 28.45
C ASP A 308 1.53 28.37 29.27
N THR A 309 0.65 29.04 29.96
CA THR A 309 -0.55 28.52 30.60
C THR A 309 -1.70 28.58 29.61
N ASP A 310 -2.16 27.44 29.12
CA ASP A 310 -3.45 27.37 28.44
C ASP A 310 -4.33 26.31 29.14
N ALA A 311 -5.25 26.84 29.93
CA ALA A 311 -6.30 26.11 30.63
C ALA A 311 -7.58 26.20 29.80
N GLY A 312 -7.83 25.16 29.00
CA GLY A 312 -9.10 24.95 28.31
C GLY A 312 -9.87 23.81 28.95
N THR A 313 -10.74 24.10 29.88
CA THR A 313 -11.77 23.19 30.40
C THR A 313 -12.95 23.18 29.46
N ASP A 314 -13.27 22.02 28.89
CA ASP A 314 -14.52 21.79 28.19
C ASP A 314 -15.26 20.62 28.85
N PRO A 315 -16.46 20.84 29.41
CA PRO A 315 -17.27 19.78 29.97
C PRO A 315 -18.42 19.44 29.01
N ASP A 316 -18.25 18.41 28.18
CA ASP A 316 -19.38 17.82 27.49
C ASP A 316 -19.56 16.36 27.87
N THR A 317 -20.43 16.17 28.85
CA THR A 317 -21.11 14.90 29.16
C THR A 317 -22.37 14.83 28.29
N ASP A 318 -22.29 14.12 27.16
CA ASP A 318 -23.47 13.67 26.44
C ASP A 318 -23.53 12.16 26.45
N THR A 319 -24.45 11.66 27.28
CA THR A 319 -24.95 10.30 27.27
C THR A 319 -26.16 10.25 26.33
N ASP A 320 -25.94 9.71 25.11
CA ASP A 320 -27.03 9.32 24.22
C ASP A 320 -27.08 7.80 24.09
N PRO A 321 -28.27 7.18 24.23
CA PRO A 321 -28.45 5.75 24.09
C PRO A 321 -28.49 5.35 22.60
N ASP A 322 -27.70 4.33 22.28
CA ASP A 322 -27.53 3.73 20.95
C ASP A 322 -28.73 2.82 20.61
N PRO A 323 -29.45 3.05 19.52
CA PRO A 323 -30.41 2.10 18.97
C PRO A 323 -29.99 1.63 17.58
N ASP A 324 -28.98 0.74 17.47
CA ASP A 324 -28.79 -0.04 16.25
C ASP A 324 -28.03 -1.34 16.58
N THR A 325 -28.78 -2.32 17.04
CA THR A 325 -28.39 -3.73 17.01
C THR A 325 -28.75 -4.29 15.65
N ASP A 326 -27.77 -4.36 14.76
CA ASP A 326 -27.88 -5.09 13.50
C ASP A 326 -27.22 -6.48 13.68
N PRO A 327 -27.97 -7.58 13.53
CA PRO A 327 -27.42 -8.92 13.62
C PRO A 327 -26.88 -9.35 12.26
N ASP A 328 -25.66 -8.97 11.92
CA ASP A 328 -24.94 -9.53 10.76
C ASP A 328 -24.18 -10.79 11.16
N THR A 329 -24.87 -11.95 11.07
CA THR A 329 -24.25 -13.27 11.10
C THR A 329 -23.77 -13.63 9.71
N GLY A 330 -22.69 -12.97 9.25
CA GLY A 330 -21.98 -13.33 8.02
C GLY A 330 -21.09 -14.55 8.27
N THR A 331 -21.48 -15.71 7.76
CA THR A 331 -20.61 -16.88 7.63
C THR A 331 -19.48 -16.52 6.66
N GLY A 332 -18.27 -16.30 7.20
CA GLY A 332 -17.09 -16.03 6.43
C GLY A 332 -16.69 -17.26 5.61
N THR A 333 -16.74 -17.13 4.29
CA THR A 333 -16.03 -18.03 3.38
C THR A 333 -14.55 -17.67 3.40
N ASP A 334 -13.72 -18.72 3.43
CA ASP A 334 -12.26 -18.68 3.43
C ASP A 334 -11.74 -17.78 2.28
N PRO A 335 -10.94 -16.71 2.55
CA PRO A 335 -10.44 -15.82 1.51
C PRO A 335 -9.40 -16.46 0.57
N ASP A 336 -8.89 -17.65 0.88
CA ASP A 336 -7.82 -18.29 0.10
C ASP A 336 -8.32 -19.08 -1.13
N THR A 337 -9.62 -19.19 -1.36
CA THR A 337 -10.19 -19.95 -2.48
C THR A 337 -10.96 -19.11 -3.51
N ASP A 338 -11.18 -17.80 -3.27
CA ASP A 338 -11.85 -16.95 -4.25
C ASP A 338 -10.82 -16.39 -5.26
N PRO A 339 -10.87 -16.79 -6.55
CA PRO A 339 -9.95 -16.29 -7.57
C PRO A 339 -10.16 -14.79 -7.90
N PHE A 340 -10.98 -14.08 -7.15
CA PHE A 340 -11.30 -12.67 -7.33
C PHE A 340 -10.70 -11.79 -6.20
N PRO A 341 -10.22 -10.57 -6.55
CA PRO A 341 -10.23 -9.95 -7.87
C PRO A 341 -9.14 -10.50 -8.80
N LEU A 342 -9.50 -10.69 -10.09
CA LEU A 342 -8.54 -10.98 -11.16
C LEU A 342 -8.05 -9.66 -11.76
N SER A 343 -6.76 -9.46 -11.77
CA SER A 343 -6.14 -8.29 -12.41
C SER A 343 -5.09 -8.73 -13.42
N THR A 344 -5.10 -8.13 -14.60
CA THR A 344 -4.14 -8.42 -15.66
C THR A 344 -3.78 -7.12 -16.38
N LEU A 345 -2.49 -6.84 -16.49
CA LEU A 345 -1.98 -5.83 -17.41
C LEU A 345 -1.51 -6.52 -18.69
N ILE A 346 -1.82 -5.92 -19.82
CA ILE A 346 -1.61 -6.52 -21.13
C ILE A 346 -1.02 -5.48 -22.06
N SER A 347 0.03 -5.85 -22.80
CA SER A 347 0.50 -5.10 -23.97
C SER A 347 -0.56 -5.15 -25.06
N LYS A 348 -1.04 -4.01 -25.52
CA LYS A 348 -2.10 -3.95 -26.54
C LYS A 348 -1.69 -4.56 -27.88
N PRO A 349 -0.43 -4.42 -28.36
CA PRO A 349 0.03 -5.09 -29.57
C PRO A 349 -0.02 -6.61 -29.52
N ASP A 350 0.09 -7.20 -28.32
CA ASP A 350 0.09 -8.67 -28.13
C ASP A 350 -1.32 -9.28 -28.13
N LEU A 351 -2.36 -8.44 -28.12
CA LEU A 351 -3.74 -8.91 -28.18
C LEU A 351 -4.05 -9.46 -29.59
N PRO A 352 -4.78 -10.59 -29.70
CA PRO A 352 -5.14 -11.15 -31.00
C PRO A 352 -6.15 -10.27 -31.74
N LEU A 353 -6.12 -10.36 -33.07
CA LEU A 353 -7.22 -9.93 -33.93
C LEU A 353 -8.30 -11.02 -33.86
N VAL A 354 -9.56 -10.61 -33.86
CA VAL A 354 -10.71 -11.52 -33.81
C VAL A 354 -11.62 -11.24 -35.00
N ASP A 355 -11.87 -12.26 -35.82
CA ASP A 355 -12.71 -12.15 -37.01
C ASP A 355 -14.20 -12.27 -36.68
N THR A 356 -14.53 -12.88 -35.54
CA THR A 356 -15.91 -13.11 -35.12
C THR A 356 -16.10 -12.75 -33.65
N LEU A 357 -17.27 -12.18 -33.34
CA LEU A 357 -17.76 -11.97 -31.96
C LEU A 357 -18.96 -12.89 -31.71
N PRO A 358 -19.24 -13.23 -30.43
CA PRO A 358 -20.44 -13.98 -30.08
C PRO A 358 -21.73 -13.30 -30.58
N LYS A 359 -22.76 -14.09 -30.82
CA LYS A 359 -24.07 -13.58 -31.24
C LYS A 359 -24.53 -12.43 -30.34
N ASN A 360 -25.09 -11.39 -30.93
CA ASN A 360 -25.57 -10.18 -30.26
C ASN A 360 -24.50 -9.25 -29.64
N CYS A 361 -23.20 -9.55 -29.76
CA CYS A 361 -22.14 -8.60 -29.44
C CYS A 361 -21.87 -7.58 -30.57
N GLY A 362 -22.30 -7.89 -31.77
CA GLY A 362 -22.06 -7.10 -32.98
C GLY A 362 -20.94 -7.69 -33.84
N LEU A 363 -20.59 -7.00 -34.89
CA LEU A 363 -19.48 -7.38 -35.74
C LEU A 363 -18.14 -6.87 -35.16
N PRO A 364 -17.05 -7.63 -35.28
CA PRO A 364 -15.70 -7.14 -34.98
C PRO A 364 -15.41 -5.88 -35.79
N LYS A 365 -14.65 -4.96 -35.22
CA LYS A 365 -14.18 -3.80 -35.95
C LYS A 365 -12.89 -4.13 -36.68
N PRO A 366 -12.72 -3.71 -37.94
CA PRO A 366 -11.47 -3.90 -38.65
C PRO A 366 -10.28 -3.35 -37.83
N GLY A 367 -9.20 -4.13 -37.76
CA GLY A 367 -7.98 -3.74 -37.07
C GLY A 367 -8.08 -3.68 -35.54
N ALA A 368 -9.24 -3.94 -34.93
CA ALA A 368 -9.38 -4.00 -33.49
C ALA A 368 -8.76 -5.27 -32.92
N ARG A 369 -8.17 -5.16 -31.73
CA ARG A 369 -7.62 -6.29 -30.97
C ARG A 369 -8.51 -6.61 -29.80
N TYR A 370 -8.47 -7.85 -29.34
CA TYR A 370 -9.42 -8.38 -28.38
C TYR A 370 -8.73 -9.18 -27.28
N TYR A 371 -8.98 -8.79 -26.03
CA TYR A 371 -8.71 -9.65 -24.88
C TYR A 371 -9.94 -10.51 -24.59
N ARG A 372 -9.74 -11.76 -24.30
CA ARG A 372 -10.79 -12.69 -23.86
C ARG A 372 -10.31 -13.52 -22.67
N THR A 373 -11.10 -13.59 -21.61
CA THR A 373 -10.87 -14.51 -20.50
C THR A 373 -12.16 -15.19 -20.09
N ARG A 374 -12.04 -16.43 -19.65
CA ARG A 374 -13.15 -17.29 -19.24
C ARG A 374 -13.21 -17.40 -17.73
N LEU A 375 -14.43 -17.34 -17.18
CA LEU A 375 -14.73 -17.46 -15.77
C LEU A 375 -15.76 -18.57 -15.58
N ASP A 376 -15.54 -19.46 -14.61
CA ASP A 376 -16.50 -20.44 -14.14
C ASP A 376 -17.05 -19.99 -12.78
N LEU A 377 -18.32 -19.62 -12.76
CA LEU A 377 -18.98 -19.14 -11.54
C LEU A 377 -19.76 -20.29 -10.92
N GLN A 378 -19.39 -20.70 -9.72
CA GLN A 378 -20.06 -21.75 -8.97
C GLN A 378 -21.39 -21.22 -8.35
N ASP A 379 -21.43 -19.94 -7.98
CA ASP A 379 -22.55 -19.30 -7.31
C ASP A 379 -23.04 -18.05 -8.04
N ARG A 380 -24.24 -17.61 -7.69
CA ARG A 380 -24.77 -16.34 -8.17
C ARG A 380 -23.96 -15.19 -7.56
N ALA A 381 -23.45 -14.34 -8.40
CA ALA A 381 -22.63 -13.20 -8.00
C ALA A 381 -22.91 -11.97 -8.85
N ARG A 382 -22.58 -10.80 -8.30
CA ARG A 382 -22.46 -9.59 -9.07
C ARG A 382 -21.01 -9.44 -9.53
N ILE A 383 -20.76 -9.68 -10.82
CA ILE A 383 -19.43 -9.54 -11.42
C ILE A 383 -19.29 -8.21 -12.12
N ARG A 384 -18.16 -7.57 -11.96
CA ARG A 384 -17.81 -6.30 -12.59
C ARG A 384 -16.48 -6.45 -13.31
N ALA A 385 -16.43 -6.02 -14.55
CA ALA A 385 -15.19 -5.87 -15.29
C ALA A 385 -14.92 -4.40 -15.57
N SER A 386 -13.67 -3.99 -15.42
CA SER A 386 -13.15 -2.69 -15.80
C SER A 386 -11.93 -2.87 -16.68
N ALA A 387 -11.88 -2.14 -17.80
CA ALA A 387 -10.72 -2.10 -18.67
C ALA A 387 -10.21 -0.66 -18.76
N PHE A 388 -8.97 -0.46 -18.36
CA PHE A 388 -8.33 0.85 -18.30
C PHE A 388 -7.15 0.87 -19.27
N ASP A 389 -7.27 1.66 -20.31
CA ASP A 389 -6.17 1.99 -21.20
C ASP A 389 -5.31 3.08 -20.57
N LEU A 390 -4.03 2.81 -20.37
CA LEU A 390 -3.09 3.75 -19.76
C LEU A 390 -2.84 4.98 -20.64
N ASP A 391 -3.00 4.85 -21.96
CA ASP A 391 -2.86 5.96 -22.93
C ASP A 391 -4.13 6.81 -23.08
N GLY A 392 -5.18 6.46 -22.39
CA GLY A 392 -6.37 7.31 -22.27
C GLY A 392 -7.55 6.95 -23.16
N TYR A 393 -7.51 5.85 -23.88
CA TYR A 393 -8.62 5.34 -24.66
C TYR A 393 -9.71 4.71 -23.75
N LYS A 394 -10.91 4.50 -24.27
CA LYS A 394 -12.02 3.82 -23.58
C LYS A 394 -12.34 2.50 -24.27
N PRO A 395 -11.78 1.36 -23.82
CA PRO A 395 -12.07 0.05 -24.39
C PRO A 395 -13.57 -0.28 -24.29
N ARG A 396 -14.08 -1.07 -25.22
CA ARG A 396 -15.41 -1.65 -25.10
C ARG A 396 -15.32 -2.98 -24.35
N VAL A 397 -16.21 -3.19 -23.40
CA VAL A 397 -16.27 -4.39 -22.54
C VAL A 397 -17.57 -5.12 -22.81
N PHE A 398 -17.48 -6.44 -22.94
CA PHE A 398 -18.61 -7.33 -23.18
C PHE A 398 -18.61 -8.44 -22.14
N TRP A 399 -19.78 -8.74 -21.58
CA TRP A 399 -20.05 -9.99 -20.86
C TRP A 399 -20.79 -10.95 -21.76
N VAL A 400 -20.28 -12.15 -21.89
CA VAL A 400 -20.80 -13.22 -22.71
C VAL A 400 -21.12 -14.41 -21.84
N ARG A 401 -22.34 -14.89 -21.88
CA ARG A 401 -22.73 -16.15 -21.25
C ARG A 401 -22.53 -17.30 -22.23
N ILE A 402 -22.01 -18.39 -21.71
CA ILE A 402 -21.84 -19.66 -22.45
C ILE A 402 -22.84 -20.63 -21.87
N ASP A 403 -23.77 -21.10 -22.69
CA ASP A 403 -24.77 -22.11 -22.38
C ASP A 403 -24.83 -23.17 -23.50
N ASP A 404 -25.76 -24.16 -23.36
CA ASP A 404 -25.87 -25.27 -24.32
C ASP A 404 -26.23 -24.80 -25.75
N ASP A 405 -26.85 -23.63 -25.86
CA ASP A 405 -27.18 -22.98 -27.15
C ASP A 405 -25.99 -22.18 -27.75
N GLY A 406 -24.85 -22.15 -27.03
CA GLY A 406 -23.61 -21.49 -27.41
C GLY A 406 -23.39 -20.14 -26.73
N GLU A 407 -22.52 -19.34 -27.32
CA GLU A 407 -22.10 -18.03 -26.77
C GLU A 407 -23.13 -16.94 -27.07
N ARG A 408 -23.57 -16.22 -26.04
CA ARG A 408 -24.51 -15.11 -26.17
C ARG A 408 -24.07 -13.88 -25.40
N CYS A 409 -23.98 -12.73 -26.07
CA CYS A 409 -23.68 -11.46 -25.44
C CYS A 409 -24.81 -11.00 -24.53
N VAL A 410 -24.52 -10.82 -23.25
CA VAL A 410 -25.51 -10.41 -22.24
C VAL A 410 -25.53 -8.89 -22.12
N ARG A 411 -24.35 -8.27 -22.13
CA ARG A 411 -24.22 -6.84 -21.97
C ARG A 411 -22.95 -6.30 -22.63
N ARG A 412 -22.98 -5.03 -23.06
CA ARG A 412 -21.81 -4.30 -23.56
C ARG A 412 -21.82 -2.86 -23.06
N ARG A 413 -20.65 -2.32 -22.68
CA ARG A 413 -20.46 -0.91 -22.34
C ARG A 413 -19.01 -0.48 -22.60
N ASN A 414 -18.76 0.81 -22.52
CA ASN A 414 -17.42 1.34 -22.55
C ASN A 414 -16.79 1.29 -21.16
N GLN A 415 -15.58 0.81 -21.05
CA GLN A 415 -14.67 0.85 -19.93
C GLN A 415 -15.06 -0.02 -18.70
N THR A 416 -16.27 0.08 -18.18
CA THR A 416 -16.71 -0.68 -17.00
C THR A 416 -18.10 -1.26 -17.22
N LEU A 417 -18.28 -2.53 -16.87
CA LEU A 417 -19.52 -3.25 -17.03
C LEU A 417 -19.77 -4.18 -15.86
N GLU A 418 -20.94 -4.07 -15.25
CA GLU A 418 -21.38 -4.91 -14.15
C GLU A 418 -22.62 -5.73 -14.55
N VAL A 419 -22.67 -6.99 -14.16
CA VAL A 419 -23.80 -7.87 -14.40
C VAL A 419 -24.10 -8.74 -13.18
N ASP A 420 -25.39 -9.06 -12.97
CA ASP A 420 -25.83 -10.10 -12.04
C ASP A 420 -25.69 -11.46 -12.74
N ALA A 421 -24.60 -12.15 -12.48
CA ALA A 421 -24.28 -13.41 -13.10
C ALA A 421 -24.89 -14.57 -12.33
N ARG A 422 -25.45 -15.53 -13.08
CA ARG A 422 -25.88 -16.84 -12.54
C ARG A 422 -24.70 -17.81 -12.61
N PRO A 423 -24.70 -18.91 -11.84
CA PRO A 423 -23.71 -19.98 -11.99
C PRO A 423 -23.55 -20.42 -13.44
N GLY A 424 -22.34 -20.85 -13.81
CA GLY A 424 -21.95 -21.32 -15.12
C GLY A 424 -20.84 -20.51 -15.78
N MET A 425 -20.56 -20.82 -17.03
CA MET A 425 -19.46 -20.27 -17.80
C MET A 425 -19.77 -18.89 -18.34
N TRP A 426 -18.80 -17.99 -18.16
CA TRP A 426 -18.86 -16.61 -18.63
C TRP A 426 -17.57 -16.22 -19.30
N ASP A 427 -17.64 -15.50 -20.40
CA ASP A 427 -16.47 -14.85 -20.99
C ASP A 427 -16.56 -13.34 -20.83
N LEU A 428 -15.44 -12.75 -20.43
CA LEU A 428 -15.18 -11.34 -20.58
C LEU A 428 -14.43 -11.11 -21.89
N ILE A 429 -14.95 -10.21 -22.73
CA ILE A 429 -14.29 -9.76 -23.95
C ILE A 429 -14.05 -8.25 -23.83
N VAL A 430 -12.83 -7.81 -24.09
CA VAL A 430 -12.47 -6.39 -24.14
C VAL A 430 -11.93 -6.06 -25.53
N GLU A 431 -12.55 -5.10 -26.20
CA GLU A 431 -12.14 -4.63 -27.52
C GLU A 431 -11.31 -3.35 -27.42
N VAL A 432 -10.14 -3.38 -28.04
CA VAL A 432 -9.26 -2.22 -28.25
C VAL A 432 -9.28 -1.89 -29.73
N PRO A 433 -9.76 -0.71 -30.17
CA PRO A 433 -9.83 -0.39 -31.57
C PRO A 433 -8.45 -0.13 -32.17
N GLU A 434 -8.34 -0.31 -33.49
CA GLU A 434 -7.11 -0.23 -34.27
C GLU A 434 -6.24 0.98 -33.90
N ARG A 435 -6.80 2.18 -33.84
CA ARG A 435 -6.07 3.42 -33.52
C ARG A 435 -5.40 3.45 -32.13
N ALA A 436 -5.81 2.56 -31.23
CA ALA A 436 -5.29 2.46 -29.86
C ALA A 436 -4.61 1.12 -29.60
N ALA A 437 -4.48 0.24 -30.60
CA ALA A 437 -4.01 -1.13 -30.45
C ALA A 437 -2.54 -1.34 -30.84
N HIS A 438 -1.86 -0.28 -31.32
CA HIS A 438 -0.51 -0.40 -31.87
C HIS A 438 0.60 -0.33 -30.80
N GLU A 439 0.32 0.32 -29.68
CA GLU A 439 1.29 0.49 -28.58
C GLU A 439 0.59 0.68 -27.25
N GLY A 440 1.37 0.61 -26.15
CA GLY A 440 0.92 0.86 -24.79
C GLY A 440 0.28 -0.34 -24.12
N GLN A 441 -0.22 -0.11 -22.88
CA GLN A 441 -0.73 -1.15 -21.99
C GLN A 441 -2.18 -0.88 -21.58
N MET A 442 -2.87 -1.94 -21.19
CA MET A 442 -4.24 -1.90 -20.68
C MET A 442 -4.36 -2.76 -19.42
N LEU A 443 -4.86 -2.18 -18.34
CA LEU A 443 -5.23 -2.91 -17.13
C LEU A 443 -6.67 -3.44 -17.26
N ILE A 444 -6.85 -4.73 -17.04
CA ILE A 444 -8.14 -5.39 -16.91
C ILE A 444 -8.31 -5.82 -15.46
N LEU A 445 -9.40 -5.41 -14.85
CA LEU A 445 -9.76 -5.73 -13.47
C LEU A 445 -11.15 -6.37 -13.45
N ILE A 446 -11.26 -7.57 -12.88
CA ILE A 446 -12.52 -8.28 -12.68
C ILE A 446 -12.72 -8.48 -11.19
N THR A 447 -13.86 -8.04 -10.67
CA THR A 447 -14.22 -8.18 -9.27
C THR A 447 -15.53 -8.93 -9.12
N ARG A 448 -15.65 -9.71 -8.05
CA ARG A 448 -16.85 -10.46 -7.66
C ARG A 448 -17.35 -9.92 -6.33
N ASN A 449 -18.66 -9.62 -6.28
CA ASN A 449 -19.35 -9.36 -5.02
C ASN A 449 -20.35 -10.51 -4.82
N PRO A 450 -20.16 -11.40 -3.85
CA PRO A 450 -21.15 -12.40 -3.48
C PRO A 450 -22.45 -11.71 -3.09
N ARG A 451 -23.59 -12.36 -3.36
CA ARG A 451 -24.91 -11.87 -2.94
C ARG A 451 -25.34 -12.53 -1.65
#